data_354b1179ec6b14e214e288a935e302e4
#
_entry.id   354b1179ec6b14e214e288a935e302e4
#
_cell.length_a   1.000
_cell.length_b   1.000
_cell.length_c   1.000
_cell.angle_alpha   90.00
_cell.angle_beta   90.00
_cell.angle_gamma   90.00
#
_symmetry.space_group_name_H-M   'P 1'
#
loop_
_entity.id
_entity.type
_entity.pdbx_description
1 polymer ?
#
loop_
_entity_poly.entity_id
_entity_poly.type
_entity_poly.pdbx_seq_one_letter_code
_entity_poly.pdbx_strand_id
1 'polypeptide(L)'
;GAKVIAGPMYSAVGKRRQVSPAQKKKEWDLAVKGLTQAGKIAADHGVTLAIEPLNRFETDLINTTEQLMRLLKDVAHDNVRAHLDTFHMHIEEKSIYEAIKLAGKALAHIHACENDRGAPGTGLIDWDGFAKGLKEVGYSGEAVIESFTPECKTIAAAAAIWRPLAKNQDQLASDGL
;
A
#
# COMPACT_ATOMS: atom_id res chain seq x y z
N GLY A 1 15.47 -14.78 -0.28
CA GLY A 1 15.83 -14.27 1.03
C GLY A 1 15.05 -13.01 1.43
N ALA A 2 13.93 -12.67 0.71
CA ALA A 2 13.10 -11.53 1.06
C ALA A 2 12.50 -11.69 2.47
N LYS A 3 12.46 -10.60 3.23
CA LYS A 3 11.92 -10.55 4.59
C LYS A 3 10.51 -9.96 4.67
N VAL A 4 10.11 -9.26 3.62
CA VAL A 4 8.78 -8.63 3.50
C VAL A 4 8.18 -9.01 2.15
N ILE A 5 6.89 -9.33 2.15
CA ILE A 5 6.04 -9.40 0.96
C ILE A 5 4.98 -8.33 1.16
N ALA A 6 4.95 -7.33 0.28
CA ALA A 6 4.04 -6.20 0.36
C ALA A 6 3.01 -6.23 -0.77
N GLY A 7 1.81 -5.72 -0.51
CA GLY A 7 0.77 -5.55 -1.51
C GLY A 7 -0.66 -5.83 -1.03
N PRO A 8 -1.65 -5.77 -1.95
CA PRO A 8 -3.08 -5.88 -1.64
C PRO A 8 -3.56 -7.34 -1.56
N MET A 9 -3.00 -8.14 -0.67
CA MET A 9 -3.23 -9.60 -0.57
C MET A 9 -4.63 -10.00 -0.03
N TYR A 10 -5.58 -9.07 0.07
CA TYR A 10 -6.93 -9.31 0.61
C TYR A 10 -8.01 -9.46 -0.46
N SER A 11 -7.76 -9.03 -1.68
CA SER A 11 -8.71 -9.16 -2.80
C SER A 11 -7.99 -9.08 -4.16
N ALA A 12 -8.69 -9.43 -5.23
CA ALA A 12 -8.18 -9.21 -6.58
C ALA A 12 -8.11 -7.71 -6.90
N VAL A 13 -7.00 -7.24 -7.44
CA VAL A 13 -6.83 -5.89 -7.98
C VAL A 13 -7.78 -5.68 -9.15
N GLY A 14 -8.41 -4.51 -9.24
CA GLY A 14 -9.43 -4.20 -10.25
C GLY A 14 -10.85 -4.66 -9.88
N LYS A 15 -11.03 -5.32 -8.74
CA LYS A 15 -12.37 -5.65 -8.24
C LYS A 15 -13.06 -4.41 -7.69
N ARG A 16 -14.06 -3.90 -8.41
CA ARG A 16 -14.80 -2.65 -8.10
C ARG A 16 -16.29 -2.87 -8.32
N ARG A 17 -16.98 -3.36 -7.29
CA ARG A 17 -18.40 -3.70 -7.39
C ARG A 17 -19.18 -3.15 -6.21
N GLN A 18 -20.33 -2.57 -6.49
CA GLN A 18 -21.33 -2.33 -5.46
C GLN A 18 -22.01 -3.66 -5.16
N VAL A 19 -21.87 -4.12 -3.92
CA VAL A 19 -22.47 -5.36 -3.44
C VAL A 19 -23.26 -5.10 -2.16
N SER A 20 -24.15 -6.02 -1.81
CA SER A 20 -24.91 -5.91 -0.57
C SER A 20 -23.98 -5.91 0.66
N PRO A 21 -24.43 -5.34 1.80
CA PRO A 21 -23.66 -5.39 3.05
C PRO A 21 -23.32 -6.83 3.48
N ALA A 22 -24.22 -7.78 3.25
CA ALA A 22 -23.97 -9.19 3.54
C ALA A 22 -22.85 -9.78 2.67
N GLN A 23 -22.82 -9.44 1.38
CA GLN A 23 -21.75 -9.86 0.49
C GLN A 23 -20.42 -9.20 0.86
N LYS A 24 -20.42 -7.90 1.21
CA LYS A 24 -19.22 -7.19 1.67
C LYS A 24 -18.65 -7.82 2.95
N LYS A 25 -19.54 -8.20 3.90
CA LYS A 25 -19.10 -8.91 5.10
C LYS A 25 -18.47 -10.26 4.76
N LYS A 26 -19.06 -11.03 3.84
CA LYS A 26 -18.49 -12.30 3.39
C LYS A 26 -17.10 -12.15 2.77
N GLU A 27 -16.90 -11.11 1.96
CA GLU A 27 -15.59 -10.81 1.36
C GLU A 27 -14.56 -10.43 2.42
N TRP A 28 -14.96 -9.65 3.42
CA TRP A 28 -14.14 -9.30 4.58
C TRP A 28 -13.73 -10.56 5.37
N ASP A 29 -14.70 -11.41 5.72
CA ASP A 29 -14.45 -12.64 6.48
C ASP A 29 -13.49 -13.59 5.72
N LEU A 30 -13.59 -13.65 4.39
CA LEU A 30 -12.66 -14.42 3.54
C LEU A 30 -11.25 -13.82 3.55
N ALA A 31 -11.13 -12.48 3.49
CA ALA A 31 -9.85 -11.80 3.58
C ALA A 31 -9.18 -12.05 4.93
N VAL A 32 -9.91 -11.89 6.04
CA VAL A 32 -9.41 -12.19 7.39
C VAL A 32 -8.94 -13.65 7.49
N LYS A 33 -9.75 -14.61 7.08
CA LYS A 33 -9.39 -16.03 7.10
C LYS A 33 -8.14 -16.32 6.28
N GLY A 34 -8.07 -15.80 5.06
CA GLY A 34 -6.92 -16.02 4.15
C GLY A 34 -5.63 -15.43 4.73
N LEU A 35 -5.69 -14.18 5.21
CA LEU A 35 -4.53 -13.50 5.78
C LEU A 35 -4.06 -14.13 7.10
N THR A 36 -4.98 -14.63 7.94
CA THR A 36 -4.59 -15.38 9.15
C THR A 36 -3.82 -16.65 8.80
N GLN A 37 -4.25 -17.39 7.77
CA GLN A 37 -3.55 -18.58 7.31
C GLN A 37 -2.20 -18.24 6.68
N ALA A 38 -2.16 -17.25 5.81
CA ALA A 38 -0.93 -16.78 5.16
C ALA A 38 0.07 -16.25 6.19
N GLY A 39 -0.39 -15.52 7.22
CA GLY A 39 0.44 -15.01 8.31
C GLY A 39 1.16 -16.11 9.09
N LYS A 40 0.49 -17.23 9.35
CA LYS A 40 1.12 -18.41 9.98
C LYS A 40 2.25 -18.98 9.13
N ILE A 41 1.99 -19.17 7.84
CA ILE A 41 3.01 -19.66 6.89
C ILE A 41 4.18 -18.68 6.81
N ALA A 42 3.89 -17.38 6.72
CA ALA A 42 4.91 -16.34 6.68
C ALA A 42 5.79 -16.34 7.93
N ALA A 43 5.18 -16.55 9.12
CA ALA A 43 5.90 -16.65 10.39
C ALA A 43 6.88 -17.84 10.40
N ASP A 44 6.46 -19.01 9.91
CA ASP A 44 7.30 -20.21 9.81
C ASP A 44 8.53 -20.00 8.93
N HIS A 45 8.46 -19.03 8.00
CA HIS A 45 9.56 -18.66 7.09
C HIS A 45 10.28 -17.36 7.48
N GLY A 46 9.93 -16.72 8.60
CA GLY A 46 10.51 -15.45 9.05
C GLY A 46 10.23 -14.29 8.09
N VAL A 47 9.03 -14.27 7.48
CA VAL A 47 8.57 -13.27 6.51
C VAL A 47 7.42 -12.46 7.10
N THR A 48 7.40 -11.16 6.85
CA THR A 48 6.28 -10.26 7.17
C THR A 48 5.41 -10.06 5.92
N LEU A 49 4.10 -10.18 6.08
CA LEU A 49 3.12 -9.78 5.07
C LEU A 49 2.69 -8.35 5.36
N ALA A 50 3.04 -7.42 4.48
CA ALA A 50 2.69 -6.02 4.60
C ALA A 50 1.50 -5.69 3.69
N ILE A 51 0.33 -5.46 4.29
CA ILE A 51 -0.94 -5.33 3.59
C ILE A 51 -1.18 -3.88 3.19
N GLU A 52 -1.51 -3.67 1.93
CA GLU A 52 -1.62 -2.37 1.30
C GLU A 52 -3.08 -1.99 0.98
N PRO A 53 -3.61 -0.89 1.50
CA PRO A 53 -4.83 -0.28 0.99
C PRO A 53 -4.59 0.28 -0.42
N LEU A 54 -5.47 -0.04 -1.35
CA LEU A 54 -5.43 0.57 -2.68
C LEU A 54 -6.51 1.64 -2.82
N ASN A 55 -6.30 2.57 -3.73
CA ASN A 55 -7.32 3.59 -4.04
C ASN A 55 -8.62 2.96 -4.58
N ARG A 56 -9.71 3.74 -4.55
CA ARG A 56 -11.07 3.35 -4.96
C ARG A 56 -11.20 2.92 -6.42
N PHE A 57 -10.22 3.26 -7.25
CA PHE A 57 -10.21 2.88 -8.66
C PHE A 57 -9.62 1.49 -8.89
N GLU A 58 -8.99 0.89 -7.88
CA GLU A 58 -8.32 -0.39 -7.95
C GLU A 58 -8.97 -1.47 -7.07
N THR A 59 -9.63 -1.08 -5.98
CA THR A 59 -10.36 -2.03 -5.11
C THR A 59 -11.60 -1.39 -4.47
N ASP A 60 -12.55 -2.24 -4.10
CA ASP A 60 -13.75 -1.84 -3.35
C ASP A 60 -13.76 -2.33 -1.89
N LEU A 61 -12.65 -2.90 -1.39
CA LEU A 61 -12.67 -3.53 -0.08
C LEU A 61 -11.94 -2.72 1.00
N ILE A 62 -10.69 -2.34 0.75
CA ILE A 62 -9.85 -1.59 1.71
C ILE A 62 -9.16 -0.44 0.97
N ASN A 63 -9.54 0.79 1.31
CA ASN A 63 -9.03 1.98 0.66
C ASN A 63 -8.28 2.90 1.63
N THR A 64 -8.57 2.84 2.94
CA THR A 64 -7.97 3.74 3.91
C THR A 64 -7.17 3.01 4.97
N THR A 65 -6.25 3.74 5.61
CA THR A 65 -5.49 3.25 6.76
C THR A 65 -6.41 2.80 7.89
N GLU A 66 -7.53 3.49 8.12
CA GLU A 66 -8.51 3.08 9.15
C GLU A 66 -9.08 1.69 8.85
N GLN A 67 -9.47 1.45 7.60
CA GLN A 67 -9.98 0.13 7.17
C GLN A 67 -8.88 -0.94 7.27
N LEU A 68 -7.63 -0.61 6.90
CA LEU A 68 -6.49 -1.50 7.08
C LEU A 68 -6.29 -1.87 8.54
N MET A 69 -6.25 -0.90 9.46
CA MET A 69 -6.04 -1.16 10.89
C MET A 69 -7.15 -2.02 11.49
N ARG A 70 -8.38 -1.83 11.03
CA ARG A 70 -9.49 -2.72 11.38
C ARG A 70 -9.25 -4.15 10.87
N LEU A 71 -8.80 -4.31 9.61
CA LEU A 71 -8.48 -5.62 9.06
C LEU A 71 -7.38 -6.32 9.86
N LEU A 72 -6.28 -5.61 10.17
CA LEU A 72 -5.17 -6.16 10.95
C LEU A 72 -5.61 -6.59 12.34
N LYS A 73 -6.50 -5.83 12.98
CA LYS A 73 -7.11 -6.19 14.27
C LYS A 73 -7.92 -7.48 14.16
N ASP A 74 -8.72 -7.64 13.10
CA ASP A 74 -9.55 -8.84 12.89
C ASP A 74 -8.70 -10.07 12.51
N VAL A 75 -7.60 -9.89 11.77
CA VAL A 75 -6.62 -10.94 11.44
C VAL A 75 -5.84 -11.39 12.67
N ALA A 76 -5.51 -10.47 13.57
CA ALA A 76 -4.83 -10.70 14.85
C ALA A 76 -3.57 -11.58 14.76
N HIS A 77 -2.66 -11.24 13.81
CA HIS A 77 -1.41 -11.99 13.58
C HIS A 77 -0.21 -11.07 13.42
N ASP A 78 0.85 -11.26 14.22
CA ASP A 78 2.01 -10.35 14.29
C ASP A 78 2.79 -10.24 12.96
N ASN A 79 2.77 -11.29 12.13
CA ASN A 79 3.41 -11.28 10.82
C ASN A 79 2.55 -10.67 9.69
N VAL A 80 1.34 -10.17 10.00
CA VAL A 80 0.48 -9.45 9.07
C VAL A 80 0.42 -8.01 9.53
N ARG A 81 1.04 -7.10 8.78
CA ARG A 81 1.31 -5.73 9.18
C ARG A 81 0.89 -4.74 8.10
N ALA A 82 1.04 -3.45 8.37
CA ALA A 82 0.64 -2.39 7.46
C ALA A 82 1.72 -2.09 6.41
N HIS A 83 1.28 -1.89 5.18
CA HIS A 83 1.99 -1.20 4.12
C HIS A 83 1.19 0.03 3.71
N LEU A 84 1.84 1.16 3.54
CA LEU A 84 1.23 2.39 3.05
C LEU A 84 1.97 2.88 1.81
N ASP A 85 1.21 3.41 0.84
CA ASP A 85 1.72 3.98 -0.40
C ASP A 85 1.21 5.41 -0.54
N THR A 86 2.11 6.36 -0.74
CA THR A 86 1.77 7.79 -0.82
C THR A 86 0.84 8.13 -1.98
N PHE A 87 0.91 7.41 -3.11
CA PHE A 87 -0.01 7.57 -4.22
C PHE A 87 -1.45 7.20 -3.83
N HIS A 88 -1.64 6.04 -3.19
CA HIS A 88 -2.96 5.63 -2.73
C HIS A 88 -3.47 6.54 -1.61
N MET A 89 -2.62 6.91 -0.64
CA MET A 89 -2.97 7.84 0.42
C MET A 89 -3.36 9.21 -0.12
N HIS A 90 -2.70 9.73 -1.16
CA HIS A 90 -3.05 11.01 -1.76
C HIS A 90 -4.50 11.06 -2.30
N ILE A 91 -5.01 9.93 -2.77
CA ILE A 91 -6.38 9.82 -3.28
C ILE A 91 -7.40 9.61 -2.14
N GLU A 92 -7.07 8.83 -1.13
CA GLU A 92 -8.03 8.31 -0.17
C GLU A 92 -7.98 9.00 1.20
N GLU A 93 -6.81 9.49 1.64
CA GLU A 93 -6.62 10.07 2.95
C GLU A 93 -6.74 11.59 2.94
N LYS A 94 -7.21 12.15 4.03
CA LYS A 94 -7.24 13.61 4.19
C LYS A 94 -5.89 14.18 4.63
N SER A 95 -5.03 13.35 5.20
CA SER A 95 -3.71 13.70 5.67
C SER A 95 -2.82 12.47 5.69
N ILE A 96 -1.73 12.49 4.92
CA ILE A 96 -0.70 11.46 4.92
C ILE A 96 -0.09 11.31 6.32
N TYR A 97 0.16 12.43 6.98
CA TYR A 97 0.69 12.47 8.35
C TYR A 97 -0.20 11.70 9.34
N GLU A 98 -1.51 11.99 9.37
CA GLU A 98 -2.42 11.31 10.29
C GLU A 98 -2.62 9.83 9.95
N ALA A 99 -2.62 9.47 8.66
CA ALA A 99 -2.67 8.08 8.22
C ALA A 99 -1.45 7.28 8.72
N ILE A 100 -0.23 7.82 8.58
CA ILE A 100 0.99 7.19 9.10
C ILE A 100 0.94 7.05 10.62
N LYS A 101 0.48 8.08 11.34
CA LYS A 101 0.31 8.02 12.81
C LYS A 101 -0.67 6.94 13.22
N LEU A 102 -1.77 6.80 12.49
CA LEU A 102 -2.78 5.76 12.75
C LEU A 102 -2.22 4.36 12.56
N ALA A 103 -1.40 4.13 11.52
CA ALA A 103 -0.71 2.86 11.32
C ALA A 103 0.30 2.58 12.43
N GLY A 104 1.00 3.60 12.91
CA GLY A 104 1.87 3.54 14.08
C GLY A 104 2.88 2.40 13.99
N LYS A 105 2.99 1.61 15.06
CA LYS A 105 3.91 0.47 15.14
C LYS A 105 3.55 -0.70 14.22
N ALA A 106 2.36 -0.73 13.65
CA ALA A 106 1.98 -1.75 12.68
C ALA A 106 2.62 -1.52 11.30
N LEU A 107 3.12 -0.32 11.02
CA LEU A 107 3.78 0.00 9.75
C LEU A 107 5.04 -0.85 9.57
N ALA A 108 5.12 -1.61 8.47
CA ALA A 108 6.21 -2.51 8.15
C ALA A 108 6.85 -2.24 6.79
N HIS A 109 6.14 -1.58 5.89
CA HIS A 109 6.64 -1.22 4.56
C HIS A 109 6.00 0.07 4.08
N ILE A 110 6.71 0.79 3.22
CA ILE A 110 6.19 2.02 2.63
C ILE A 110 6.65 2.16 1.18
N HIS A 111 5.71 2.57 0.31
CA HIS A 111 6.03 3.07 -1.01
C HIS A 111 6.01 4.60 -1.01
N ALA A 112 7.08 5.19 -1.53
CA ALA A 112 7.24 6.63 -1.74
C ALA A 112 7.04 6.93 -3.22
N CYS A 113 5.84 7.35 -3.60
CA CYS A 113 5.44 7.63 -4.97
C CYS A 113 4.85 9.03 -5.08
N GLU A 114 5.03 9.70 -6.19
CA GLU A 114 4.25 10.91 -6.46
C GLU A 114 2.78 10.61 -6.77
N ASN A 115 1.97 11.67 -6.74
CA ASN A 115 0.53 11.60 -7.04
C ASN A 115 0.22 11.12 -8.47
N ASP A 116 1.20 11.07 -9.35
CA ASP A 116 1.10 10.53 -10.71
C ASP A 116 2.01 9.30 -10.95
N ARG A 117 2.55 8.71 -9.88
CA ARG A 117 3.57 7.64 -9.93
C ARG A 117 4.93 8.09 -10.47
N GLY A 118 5.19 9.41 -10.52
CA GLY A 118 6.49 10.00 -10.89
C GLY A 118 7.52 9.92 -9.76
N ALA A 119 8.66 10.60 -9.98
CA ALA A 119 9.73 10.66 -8.98
C ALA A 119 9.27 11.43 -7.73
N PRO A 120 9.54 10.92 -6.52
CA PRO A 120 9.25 11.62 -5.27
C PRO A 120 9.77 13.07 -5.28
N GLY A 121 8.96 14.00 -4.80
CA GLY A 121 9.30 15.44 -4.73
C GLY A 121 8.99 16.24 -6.00
N THR A 122 8.48 15.61 -7.07
CA THR A 122 8.18 16.32 -8.32
C THR A 122 6.71 16.72 -8.49
N GLY A 123 5.85 16.36 -7.55
CA GLY A 123 4.40 16.55 -7.67
C GLY A 123 3.74 17.20 -6.45
N LEU A 124 2.67 16.58 -5.95
CA LEU A 124 1.75 17.18 -4.96
C LEU A 124 1.72 16.45 -3.62
N ILE A 125 2.55 15.45 -3.43
CA ILE A 125 2.60 14.71 -2.16
C ILE A 125 3.10 15.62 -1.02
N ASP A 126 2.45 15.55 0.14
CA ASP A 126 2.89 16.22 1.38
C ASP A 126 4.09 15.48 1.99
N TRP A 127 5.28 15.72 1.43
CA TRP A 127 6.51 15.09 1.89
C TRP A 127 6.94 15.53 3.29
N ASP A 128 6.59 16.76 3.71
CA ASP A 128 6.85 17.22 5.07
C ASP A 128 6.00 16.45 6.08
N GLY A 129 4.70 16.31 5.80
CA GLY A 129 3.80 15.50 6.61
C GLY A 129 4.20 14.02 6.63
N PHE A 130 4.63 13.48 5.50
CA PHE A 130 5.16 12.12 5.38
C PHE A 130 6.39 11.92 6.29
N ALA A 131 7.43 12.73 6.14
CA ALA A 131 8.65 12.62 6.93
C ALA A 131 8.39 12.81 8.43
N LYS A 132 7.54 13.77 8.79
CA LYS A 132 7.11 14.00 10.18
C LYS A 132 6.40 12.79 10.75
N GLY A 133 5.46 12.21 10.01
CA GLY A 133 4.71 11.03 10.43
C GLY A 133 5.63 9.84 10.70
N LEU A 134 6.54 9.52 9.77
CA LEU A 134 7.50 8.42 9.93
C LEU A 134 8.41 8.60 11.16
N LYS A 135 8.89 9.83 11.35
CA LYS A 135 9.71 10.16 12.53
C LYS A 135 8.95 9.96 13.83
N GLU A 136 7.71 10.42 13.93
CA GLU A 136 6.91 10.30 15.15
C GLU A 136 6.56 8.86 15.51
N VAL A 137 6.26 8.00 14.50
CA VAL A 137 6.01 6.57 14.78
C VAL A 137 7.28 5.76 14.97
N GLY A 138 8.46 6.37 14.74
CA GLY A 138 9.77 5.72 14.85
C GLY A 138 9.95 4.64 13.77
N TYR A 139 9.47 4.89 12.55
CA TYR A 139 9.68 3.99 11.42
C TYR A 139 11.14 4.02 10.99
N SER A 140 11.76 2.85 10.90
CA SER A 140 13.16 2.66 10.51
C SER A 140 13.33 1.65 9.37
N GLY A 141 12.22 1.28 8.72
CA GLY A 141 12.23 0.43 7.54
C GLY A 141 12.59 1.20 6.26
N GLU A 142 12.50 0.48 5.15
CA GLU A 142 12.77 1.04 3.83
C GLU A 142 11.59 1.86 3.32
N ALA A 143 11.87 2.98 2.64
CA ALA A 143 10.92 3.68 1.78
C ALA A 143 11.32 3.38 0.33
N VAL A 144 10.47 2.71 -0.41
CA VAL A 144 10.75 2.21 -1.75
C VAL A 144 10.01 3.04 -2.78
N ILE A 145 10.71 3.53 -3.79
CA ILE A 145 10.08 4.20 -4.93
C ILE A 145 9.35 3.15 -5.76
N GLU A 146 8.03 3.27 -5.88
CA GLU A 146 7.24 2.47 -6.81
C GLU A 146 6.82 3.33 -8.00
N SER A 147 7.28 2.97 -9.18
CA SER A 147 6.91 3.63 -10.43
C SER A 147 6.83 2.60 -11.56
N PHE A 148 6.17 2.99 -12.64
CA PHE A 148 5.87 2.10 -13.74
C PHE A 148 6.22 2.75 -15.08
N THR A 149 6.58 1.91 -16.07
CA THR A 149 6.83 2.34 -17.44
C THR A 149 5.73 1.83 -18.37
N PRO A 150 5.27 2.62 -19.37
CA PRO A 150 4.31 2.17 -20.36
C PRO A 150 4.85 1.04 -21.27
N GLU A 151 6.16 0.77 -21.24
CA GLU A 151 6.78 -0.31 -22.01
C GLU A 151 6.42 -1.70 -21.48
N CYS A 152 6.23 -1.85 -20.17
CA CYS A 152 5.75 -3.08 -19.57
C CYS A 152 4.22 -3.13 -19.63
N LYS A 153 3.67 -3.51 -20.80
CA LYS A 153 2.24 -3.37 -21.14
C LYS A 153 1.28 -3.97 -20.11
N THR A 154 1.61 -5.13 -19.54
CA THR A 154 0.74 -5.81 -18.58
C THR A 154 0.61 -5.00 -17.29
N ILE A 155 1.74 -4.56 -16.73
CA ILE A 155 1.76 -3.74 -15.51
C ILE A 155 1.23 -2.34 -15.79
N ALA A 156 1.62 -1.73 -16.92
CA ALA A 156 1.12 -0.42 -17.33
C ALA A 156 -0.41 -0.39 -17.44
N ALA A 157 -1.01 -1.43 -18.02
CA ALA A 157 -2.46 -1.55 -18.10
C ALA A 157 -3.11 -1.71 -16.72
N ALA A 158 -2.52 -2.52 -15.82
CA ALA A 158 -3.02 -2.73 -14.46
C ALA A 158 -2.93 -1.46 -13.60
N ALA A 159 -1.84 -0.71 -13.74
CA ALA A 159 -1.57 0.54 -13.00
C ALA A 159 -2.06 1.80 -13.71
N ALA A 160 -2.72 1.67 -14.88
CA ALA A 160 -3.24 2.77 -15.71
C ALA A 160 -2.16 3.79 -16.13
N ILE A 161 -0.98 3.30 -16.51
CA ILE A 161 0.15 4.12 -16.99
C ILE A 161 0.08 4.24 -18.50
N TRP A 162 -0.44 5.37 -18.99
CA TRP A 162 -0.69 5.61 -20.42
C TRP A 162 0.33 6.53 -21.08
N ARG A 163 1.24 7.11 -20.32
CA ARG A 163 2.30 8.01 -20.78
C ARG A 163 3.61 7.73 -20.03
N PRO A 164 4.78 8.08 -20.59
CA PRO A 164 6.03 8.09 -19.84
C PRO A 164 5.94 9.07 -18.66
N LEU A 165 6.43 8.67 -17.49
CA LEU A 165 6.46 9.47 -16.26
C LEU A 165 7.83 10.14 -16.06
N ALA A 166 8.85 9.65 -16.74
CA ALA A 166 10.20 10.19 -16.78
C ALA A 166 10.84 9.89 -18.14
N LYS A 167 12.02 10.44 -18.40
CA LYS A 167 12.81 10.15 -19.60
C LYS A 167 13.20 8.67 -19.72
N ASN A 168 13.54 8.08 -18.58
CA ASN A 168 13.78 6.65 -18.40
C ASN A 168 13.70 6.32 -16.90
N GLN A 169 13.73 5.01 -16.54
CA GLN A 169 13.57 4.58 -15.16
C GLN A 169 14.79 4.91 -14.28
N ASP A 170 16.01 4.89 -14.85
CA ASP A 170 17.22 5.26 -14.11
C ASP A 170 17.17 6.75 -13.70
N GLN A 171 16.73 7.61 -14.60
CA GLN A 171 16.53 9.04 -14.30
C GLN A 171 15.46 9.24 -13.21
N LEU A 172 14.32 8.52 -13.30
CA LEU A 172 13.27 8.58 -12.28
C LEU A 172 13.79 8.17 -10.90
N ALA A 173 14.53 7.08 -10.83
CA ALA A 173 15.12 6.61 -9.58
C ALA A 173 16.14 7.63 -9.02
N SER A 174 16.97 8.20 -9.88
CA SER A 174 17.96 9.22 -9.48
C SER A 174 17.31 10.51 -9.00
N ASP A 175 16.21 10.94 -9.64
CA ASP A 175 15.52 12.17 -9.27
C ASP A 175 14.70 12.03 -7.97
N GLY A 176 14.33 10.80 -7.61
CA GLY A 176 13.53 10.50 -6.43
C GLY A 176 14.31 10.13 -5.16
N LEU A 177 15.64 10.01 -5.26
CA LEU A 177 16.54 9.71 -4.14
C LEU A 177 17.09 10.99 -3.51
#